data_96074640df9c8c3129501f113327afe6
#
_entry.id   96074640df9c8c3129501f113327afe6
#
_cell.length_a   1.000
_cell.length_b   1.000
_cell.length_c   1.000
_cell.angle_alpha   90.00
_cell.angle_beta   90.00
_cell.angle_gamma   90.00
#
_symmetry.space_group_name_H-M   'P 1'
#
loop_
_entity.id
_entity.type
_entity.pdbx_description
1 polymer ?
#
loop_
_entity_poly.entity_id
_entity_poly.type
_entity_poly.pdbx_seq_one_letter_code
_entity_poly.pdbx_strand_id
1 'polypeptide(L)'
;MTPRLLAVIGLPGVGKTTVAREFADRLDARLLRTDTVRTDCVSDPDYTPAERRRVYTELFSRARDAIGSGRSVVLDGTFRNRADRERAVELAGETGATLGVVVVDCEAPVVESRIAARENDASDADIEVYRDFRKRYDSVRLPHATIDNSGTMAATRAQAMALLGDD
;
A
#
# COMPACT_ATOMS: atom_id res chain seq x y z
N MET A 1 5.32 18.63 -15.64
CA MET A 1 5.85 17.34 -15.13
C MET A 1 4.71 16.33 -15.05
N THR A 2 4.92 15.14 -15.53
CA THR A 2 3.90 14.09 -15.51
C THR A 2 3.68 13.60 -14.09
N PRO A 3 2.43 13.58 -13.58
CA PRO A 3 2.15 13.03 -12.25
C PRO A 3 2.57 11.56 -12.15
N ARG A 4 3.00 11.16 -10.96
CA ARG A 4 3.33 9.78 -10.64
C ARG A 4 2.18 9.13 -9.84
N LEU A 5 1.85 7.90 -10.16
CA LEU A 5 0.98 7.05 -9.37
C LEU A 5 1.83 5.92 -8.79
N LEU A 6 2.08 5.97 -7.49
CA LEU A 6 2.91 4.98 -6.80
C LEU A 6 2.05 4.12 -5.90
N ALA A 7 1.98 2.82 -6.17
CA ALA A 7 1.29 1.86 -5.32
C ALA A 7 2.28 1.18 -4.37
N VAL A 8 2.12 1.41 -3.08
CA VAL A 8 2.87 0.75 -2.00
C VAL A 8 2.00 -0.37 -1.47
N ILE A 9 2.38 -1.59 -1.76
CA ILE A 9 1.56 -2.78 -1.55
C ILE A 9 2.28 -3.81 -0.68
N GLY A 10 1.55 -4.73 -0.11
CA GLY A 10 2.09 -5.82 0.70
C GLY A 10 1.12 -6.32 1.74
N LEU A 11 1.53 -7.34 2.48
CA LEU A 11 0.75 -7.95 3.55
C LEU A 11 0.46 -6.97 4.70
N PRO A 12 -0.60 -7.21 5.48
CA PRO A 12 -0.81 -6.44 6.70
C PRO A 12 0.38 -6.63 7.67
N GLY A 13 0.77 -5.57 8.35
CA GLY A 13 1.83 -5.61 9.37
C GLY A 13 3.26 -5.53 8.85
N VAL A 14 3.49 -5.44 7.55
CA VAL A 14 4.85 -5.32 6.98
C VAL A 14 5.42 -3.90 7.03
N GLY A 15 4.63 -2.89 7.41
CA GLY A 15 5.09 -1.50 7.53
C GLY A 15 4.90 -0.64 6.29
N LYS A 16 3.93 -0.94 5.46
CA LYS A 16 3.61 -0.17 4.23
C LYS A 16 3.41 1.32 4.48
N THR A 17 2.69 1.66 5.53
CA THR A 17 2.31 3.05 5.81
C THR A 17 3.53 3.94 6.03
N THR A 18 4.54 3.45 6.75
CA THR A 18 5.79 4.20 6.95
C THR A 18 6.50 4.44 5.63
N VAL A 19 6.60 3.43 4.79
CA VAL A 19 7.21 3.54 3.46
C VAL A 19 6.40 4.48 2.57
N ALA A 20 5.09 4.34 2.57
CA ALA A 20 4.20 5.19 1.77
C ALA A 20 4.29 6.67 2.17
N ARG A 21 4.39 6.97 3.45
CA ARG A 21 4.60 8.34 3.95
C ARG A 21 5.93 8.91 3.48
N GLU A 22 7.00 8.14 3.56
CA GLU A 22 8.32 8.57 3.08
C GLU A 22 8.28 8.94 1.60
N PHE A 23 7.65 8.12 0.76
CA PHE A 23 7.47 8.43 -0.65
C PHE A 23 6.58 9.65 -0.88
N ALA A 24 5.47 9.78 -0.15
CA ALA A 24 4.56 10.91 -0.29
C ALA A 24 5.25 12.23 0.04
N ASP A 25 6.01 12.27 1.12
CA ASP A 25 6.75 13.45 1.54
C ASP A 25 7.82 13.84 0.50
N ARG A 26 8.55 12.87 0.00
CA ARG A 26 9.62 13.09 -0.98
C ARG A 26 9.12 13.54 -2.35
N LEU A 27 7.98 13.03 -2.77
CA LEU A 27 7.38 13.35 -4.06
C LEU A 27 6.40 14.53 -4.01
N ASP A 28 6.20 15.12 -2.85
CA ASP A 28 5.10 16.06 -2.59
C ASP A 28 3.78 15.53 -3.13
N ALA A 29 3.54 14.24 -2.89
CA ALA A 29 2.41 13.50 -3.41
C ALA A 29 1.27 13.42 -2.40
N ARG A 30 0.05 13.27 -2.90
CA ARG A 30 -1.09 12.98 -2.05
C ARG A 30 -1.05 11.52 -1.60
N LEU A 31 -1.06 11.30 -0.29
CA LEU A 31 -1.15 9.95 0.28
C LEU A 31 -2.61 9.54 0.41
N LEU A 32 -2.97 8.42 -0.19
CA LEU A 32 -4.29 7.80 -0.10
C LEU A 32 -4.15 6.38 0.46
N ARG A 33 -4.76 6.15 1.61
CA ARG A 33 -4.68 4.88 2.34
C ARG A 33 -6.03 4.17 2.32
N THR A 34 -6.04 2.87 2.06
CA THR A 34 -7.26 2.07 2.11
C THR A 34 -7.94 2.14 3.47
N ASP A 35 -7.19 2.16 4.56
CA ASP A 35 -7.75 2.26 5.91
C ASP A 35 -8.50 3.57 6.15
N THR A 36 -7.95 4.69 5.70
CA THR A 36 -8.59 6.00 5.81
C THR A 36 -9.84 6.06 4.94
N VAL A 37 -9.75 5.58 3.71
CA VAL A 37 -10.89 5.54 2.78
C VAL A 37 -12.01 4.67 3.35
N ARG A 38 -11.68 3.52 3.94
CA ARG A 38 -12.68 2.66 4.59
C ARG A 38 -13.40 3.38 5.72
N THR A 39 -12.68 4.08 6.57
CA THR A 39 -13.27 4.87 7.66
C THR A 39 -14.25 5.93 7.13
N ASP A 40 -13.92 6.56 6.00
CA ASP A 40 -14.77 7.59 5.39
C ASP A 40 -16.04 7.00 4.73
N CYS A 41 -15.95 5.79 4.15
CA CYS A 41 -17.02 5.19 3.35
C CYS A 41 -17.90 4.22 4.13
N VAL A 42 -17.39 3.61 5.20
CA VAL A 42 -17.99 2.50 5.91
C VAL A 42 -18.07 2.80 7.40
N SER A 43 -19.29 2.83 7.94
CA SER A 43 -19.52 3.11 9.36
C SER A 43 -19.27 1.90 10.26
N ASP A 44 -19.47 0.70 9.74
CA ASP A 44 -19.30 -0.57 10.46
C ASP A 44 -18.59 -1.57 9.54
N PRO A 45 -17.24 -1.62 9.58
CA PRO A 45 -16.47 -2.48 8.68
C PRO A 45 -16.75 -3.96 8.91
N ASP A 46 -17.10 -4.68 7.85
CA ASP A 46 -17.30 -6.13 7.84
C ASP A 46 -16.25 -6.89 7.01
N TYR A 47 -15.39 -6.16 6.31
CA TYR A 47 -14.29 -6.68 5.49
C TYR A 47 -14.72 -7.70 4.43
N THR A 48 -15.95 -7.61 3.97
CA THR A 48 -16.48 -8.44 2.88
C THR A 48 -15.83 -8.09 1.53
N PRO A 49 -15.89 -9.00 0.53
CA PRO A 49 -15.46 -8.67 -0.82
C PRO A 49 -16.18 -7.45 -1.42
N ALA A 50 -17.47 -7.29 -1.12
CA ALA A 50 -18.25 -6.13 -1.57
C ALA A 50 -17.75 -4.82 -0.96
N GLU A 51 -17.49 -4.81 0.34
CA GLU A 51 -16.89 -3.66 1.03
C GLU A 51 -15.52 -3.33 0.46
N ARG A 52 -14.67 -4.32 0.24
CA ARG A 52 -13.35 -4.11 -0.36
C ARG A 52 -13.46 -3.45 -1.73
N ARG A 53 -14.32 -3.95 -2.61
CA ARG A 53 -14.52 -3.34 -3.92
C ARG A 53 -14.95 -1.88 -3.82
N ARG A 54 -15.83 -1.56 -2.88
CA ARG A 54 -16.28 -0.20 -2.61
C ARG A 54 -15.13 0.70 -2.16
N VAL A 55 -14.30 0.23 -1.23
CA VAL A 55 -13.14 0.96 -0.73
C VAL A 55 -12.13 1.24 -1.85
N TYR A 56 -11.78 0.25 -2.64
CA TYR A 56 -10.86 0.43 -3.77
C TYR A 56 -11.45 1.33 -4.86
N THR A 57 -12.74 1.24 -5.13
CA THR A 57 -13.41 2.15 -6.07
C THR A 57 -13.28 3.60 -5.63
N GLU A 58 -13.51 3.89 -4.37
CA GLU A 58 -13.35 5.23 -3.81
C GLU A 58 -11.88 5.67 -3.79
N LEU A 59 -10.96 4.77 -3.44
CA LEU A 59 -9.52 5.04 -3.47
C LEU A 59 -9.08 5.50 -4.87
N PHE A 60 -9.45 4.76 -5.90
CA PHE A 60 -9.10 5.09 -7.29
C PHE A 60 -9.81 6.34 -7.80
N SER A 61 -11.03 6.60 -7.36
CA SER A 61 -11.74 7.86 -7.67
C SER A 61 -10.98 9.07 -7.13
N ARG A 62 -10.56 9.03 -5.88
CA ARG A 62 -9.75 10.09 -5.26
C ARG A 62 -8.40 10.26 -5.92
N ALA A 63 -7.77 9.15 -6.32
CA ALA A 63 -6.50 9.18 -7.05
C ALA A 63 -6.67 9.84 -8.42
N ARG A 64 -7.73 9.52 -9.15
CA ARG A 64 -8.05 10.14 -10.44
C ARG A 64 -8.20 11.65 -10.32
N ASP A 65 -8.94 12.12 -9.33
CA ASP A 65 -9.15 13.54 -9.09
C ASP A 65 -7.84 14.27 -8.77
N ALA A 66 -6.99 13.68 -7.94
CA ALA A 66 -5.69 14.27 -7.59
C ALA A 66 -4.76 14.34 -8.81
N ILE A 67 -4.68 13.27 -9.60
CA ILE A 67 -3.87 13.24 -10.83
C ILE A 67 -4.40 14.23 -11.84
N GLY A 68 -5.73 14.32 -11.99
CA GLY A 68 -6.38 15.30 -12.88
C GLY A 68 -6.09 16.75 -12.50
N SER A 69 -5.80 17.02 -11.24
CA SER A 69 -5.34 18.32 -10.76
C SER A 69 -3.82 18.53 -10.83
N GLY A 70 -3.09 17.58 -11.43
CA GLY A 70 -1.64 17.65 -11.61
C GLY A 70 -0.81 17.13 -10.43
N ARG A 71 -1.44 16.54 -9.41
CA ARG A 71 -0.72 16.00 -8.25
C ARG A 71 -0.33 14.54 -8.43
N SER A 72 0.88 14.21 -8.02
CA SER A 72 1.28 12.82 -7.83
C SER A 72 0.54 12.18 -6.66
N VAL A 73 0.37 10.87 -6.68
CA VAL A 73 -0.39 10.11 -5.68
C VAL A 73 0.44 8.91 -5.22
N VAL A 74 0.44 8.67 -3.92
CA VAL A 74 0.92 7.42 -3.31
C VAL A 74 -0.28 6.69 -2.74
N LEU A 75 -0.48 5.44 -3.17
CA LEU A 75 -1.49 4.54 -2.65
C LEU A 75 -0.87 3.61 -1.60
N ASP A 76 -1.53 3.47 -0.46
CA ASP A 76 -1.15 2.54 0.60
C ASP A 76 -2.29 1.54 0.82
N GLY A 77 -2.06 0.30 0.47
CA GLY A 77 -3.02 -0.77 0.65
C GLY A 77 -2.41 -2.14 0.47
N THR A 78 -3.13 -3.17 0.86
CA THR A 78 -2.64 -4.55 0.68
C THR A 78 -2.58 -4.96 -0.78
N PHE A 79 -3.51 -4.51 -1.62
CA PHE A 79 -3.61 -4.92 -3.03
C PHE A 79 -3.49 -6.44 -3.18
N ARG A 80 -4.19 -7.16 -2.31
CA ARG A 80 -4.12 -8.63 -2.23
C ARG A 80 -4.50 -9.30 -3.53
N ASN A 81 -5.52 -8.79 -4.20
CA ASN A 81 -6.05 -9.36 -5.41
C ASN A 81 -5.37 -8.76 -6.65
N ARG A 82 -5.10 -9.59 -7.63
CA ARG A 82 -4.60 -9.16 -8.93
C ARG A 82 -5.48 -8.09 -9.56
N ALA A 83 -6.79 -8.23 -9.47
CA ALA A 83 -7.74 -7.28 -10.04
C ALA A 83 -7.56 -5.85 -9.50
N ASP A 84 -7.27 -5.68 -8.23
CA ASP A 84 -7.03 -4.35 -7.64
C ASP A 84 -5.77 -3.70 -8.20
N ARG A 85 -4.72 -4.50 -8.45
CA ARG A 85 -3.48 -4.01 -9.07
C ARG A 85 -3.69 -3.64 -10.54
N GLU A 86 -4.47 -4.42 -11.27
CA GLU A 86 -4.82 -4.13 -12.66
C GLU A 86 -5.57 -2.80 -12.78
N ARG A 87 -6.43 -2.47 -11.82
CA ARG A 87 -7.11 -1.17 -11.77
C ARG A 87 -6.13 0.00 -11.61
N ALA A 88 -5.03 -0.18 -10.88
CA ALA A 88 -3.97 0.84 -10.80
C ALA A 88 -3.29 1.05 -12.17
N VAL A 89 -3.05 -0.03 -12.91
CA VAL A 89 -2.51 0.03 -14.27
C VAL A 89 -3.47 0.78 -15.20
N GLU A 90 -4.75 0.45 -15.15
CA GLU A 90 -5.79 1.10 -15.94
C GLU A 90 -5.87 2.60 -15.64
N LEU A 91 -5.87 2.97 -14.36
CA LEU A 91 -5.90 4.37 -13.94
C LEU A 91 -4.70 5.16 -14.48
N ALA A 92 -3.50 4.58 -14.38
CA ALA A 92 -2.30 5.21 -14.92
C ALA A 92 -2.41 5.41 -16.46
N GLY A 93 -2.91 4.41 -17.17
CA GLY A 93 -3.14 4.50 -18.61
C GLY A 93 -4.17 5.56 -18.99
N GLU A 94 -5.29 5.65 -18.28
CA GLU A 94 -6.35 6.63 -18.51
C GLU A 94 -5.92 8.07 -18.22
N THR A 95 -5.09 8.26 -17.22
CA THR A 95 -4.67 9.60 -16.75
C THR A 95 -3.34 10.07 -17.32
N GLY A 96 -2.60 9.19 -17.95
CA GLY A 96 -1.25 9.47 -18.43
C GLY A 96 -0.20 9.55 -17.30
N ALA A 97 -0.55 9.16 -16.07
CA ALA A 97 0.38 9.13 -14.96
C ALA A 97 1.43 8.02 -15.14
N THR A 98 2.64 8.27 -14.63
CA THR A 98 3.67 7.23 -14.58
C THR A 98 3.42 6.31 -13.40
N LEU A 99 3.18 5.02 -13.66
CA LEU A 99 2.94 4.03 -12.62
C LEU A 99 4.25 3.48 -12.06
N GLY A 100 4.35 3.45 -10.73
CA GLY A 100 5.34 2.69 -9.98
C GLY A 100 4.66 1.74 -9.01
N VAL A 101 5.19 0.55 -8.84
CA VAL A 101 4.71 -0.43 -7.86
C VAL A 101 5.87 -0.80 -6.93
N VAL A 102 5.66 -0.66 -5.65
CA VAL A 102 6.63 -1.02 -4.60
C VAL A 102 5.98 -2.05 -3.68
N VAL A 103 6.56 -3.23 -3.62
CA VAL A 103 6.17 -4.27 -2.67
C VAL A 103 7.00 -4.11 -1.41
N VAL A 104 6.34 -3.86 -0.30
CA VAL A 104 6.98 -3.88 1.02
C VAL A 104 6.87 -5.29 1.57
N ASP A 105 8.01 -5.90 1.82
CA ASP A 105 8.12 -7.26 2.35
C ASP A 105 8.77 -7.23 3.73
N CYS A 106 8.51 -8.26 4.50
CA CYS A 106 9.10 -8.45 5.82
C CYS A 106 9.07 -9.94 6.14
N GLU A 107 10.15 -10.44 6.71
CA GLU A 107 10.20 -11.84 7.14
C GLU A 107 9.07 -12.17 8.12
N ALA A 108 8.39 -13.30 7.91
CA ALA A 108 7.21 -13.69 8.71
C ALA A 108 7.47 -13.67 10.22
N PRO A 109 8.58 -14.22 10.76
CA PRO A 109 8.87 -14.14 12.19
C PRO A 109 8.97 -12.71 12.72
N VAL A 110 9.49 -11.79 11.92
CA VAL A 110 9.61 -10.38 12.28
C VAL A 110 8.23 -9.71 12.34
N VAL A 111 7.36 -9.98 11.36
CA VAL A 111 5.98 -9.46 11.35
C VAL A 111 5.22 -9.98 12.56
N GLU A 112 5.30 -11.29 12.82
CA GLU A 112 4.61 -11.91 13.97
C GLU A 112 5.11 -11.34 15.30
N SER A 113 6.41 -11.11 15.44
CA SER A 113 7.00 -10.46 16.62
C SER A 113 6.51 -9.02 16.80
N ARG A 114 6.41 -8.25 15.72
CA ARG A 114 5.89 -6.88 15.75
C ARG A 114 4.41 -6.83 16.11
N ILE A 115 3.61 -7.76 15.61
CA ILE A 115 2.19 -7.88 15.97
C ILE A 115 2.07 -8.19 17.46
N ALA A 116 2.83 -9.17 17.95
CA ALA A 116 2.81 -9.57 19.37
C ALA A 116 3.27 -8.46 20.33
N ALA A 117 4.15 -7.56 19.88
CA ALA A 117 4.68 -6.46 20.67
C ALA A 117 3.76 -5.24 20.76
N ARG A 118 2.66 -5.19 20.00
CA ARG A 118 1.67 -4.10 20.08
C ARG A 118 1.00 -4.12 21.44
N GLU A 119 1.01 -3.00 22.16
CA GLU A 119 0.51 -2.88 23.53
C GLU A 119 -1.01 -3.01 23.67
N ASN A 120 -1.76 -2.85 22.60
CA ASN A 120 -3.22 -2.91 22.59
C ASN A 120 -3.69 -4.24 22.00
N ASP A 121 -3.77 -5.27 22.83
CA ASP A 121 -4.45 -6.54 22.53
C ASP A 121 -4.13 -7.13 21.15
N ALA A 122 -2.83 -7.20 20.82
CA ALA A 122 -2.40 -8.06 19.74
C ALA A 122 -2.72 -9.49 20.14
N SER A 123 -3.91 -9.92 19.81
CA SER A 123 -4.39 -11.26 20.09
C SER A 123 -3.71 -12.24 19.14
N ASP A 124 -3.68 -13.52 19.51
CA ASP A 124 -3.33 -14.60 18.58
C ASP A 124 -4.15 -14.52 17.30
N ALA A 125 -5.35 -13.91 17.36
CA ALA A 125 -6.20 -13.65 16.20
C ALA A 125 -5.54 -12.75 15.15
N ASP A 126 -4.77 -11.71 15.54
CA ASP A 126 -4.09 -10.81 14.60
C ASP A 126 -2.98 -11.53 13.84
N ILE A 127 -2.26 -12.44 14.51
CA ILE A 127 -1.24 -13.29 13.88
C ILE A 127 -1.89 -14.26 12.91
N GLU A 128 -3.02 -14.86 13.28
CA GLU A 128 -3.78 -15.75 12.39
C GLU A 128 -4.32 -15.03 11.16
N VAL A 129 -4.84 -13.81 11.32
CA VAL A 129 -5.27 -12.96 10.21
C VAL A 129 -4.13 -12.70 9.25
N TYR A 130 -2.94 -12.36 9.75
CA TYR A 130 -1.75 -12.19 8.94
C TYR A 130 -1.38 -13.47 8.16
N ARG A 131 -1.35 -14.61 8.85
CA ARG A 131 -1.02 -15.92 8.22
C ARG A 131 -2.02 -16.31 7.15
N ASP A 132 -3.31 -16.12 7.41
CA ASP A 132 -4.38 -16.39 6.46
C ASP A 132 -4.29 -15.47 5.23
N PHE A 133 -4.05 -14.19 5.46
CA PHE A 133 -3.86 -13.22 4.40
C PHE A 133 -2.66 -13.55 3.51
N ARG A 134 -1.56 -14.01 4.12
CA ARG A 134 -0.36 -14.44 3.41
C ARG A 134 -0.63 -15.61 2.46
N LYS A 135 -1.47 -16.57 2.88
CA LYS A 135 -1.86 -17.72 2.04
C LYS A 135 -2.70 -17.32 0.84
N ARG A 136 -3.49 -16.25 0.97
CA ARG A 136 -4.44 -15.78 -0.05
C ARG A 136 -3.90 -14.64 -0.90
N TYR A 137 -2.67 -14.22 -0.68
CA TYR A 137 -2.10 -13.11 -1.42
C TYR A 137 -1.69 -13.54 -2.82
N ASP A 138 -2.30 -12.93 -3.84
CA ASP A 138 -1.95 -13.22 -5.23
C ASP A 138 -0.52 -12.76 -5.52
N SER A 139 0.27 -13.61 -6.16
CA SER A 139 1.63 -13.25 -6.57
C SER A 139 1.66 -11.97 -7.39
N VAL A 140 2.60 -11.08 -7.08
CA VAL A 140 2.76 -9.82 -7.80
C VAL A 140 3.52 -10.08 -9.09
N ARG A 141 2.83 -9.97 -10.22
CA ARG A 141 3.40 -10.20 -11.57
C ARG A 141 3.73 -8.93 -12.33
N LEU A 142 3.23 -7.79 -11.85
CA LEU A 142 3.59 -6.49 -12.41
C LEU A 142 5.06 -6.20 -12.17
N PRO A 143 5.73 -5.44 -13.07
CA PRO A 143 7.04 -4.89 -12.76
C PRO A 143 6.97 -4.09 -11.47
N HIS A 144 7.84 -4.39 -10.53
CA HIS A 144 7.85 -3.75 -9.21
C HIS A 144 9.25 -3.74 -8.61
N ALA A 145 9.46 -2.81 -7.70
CA ALA A 145 10.58 -2.83 -6.77
C ALA A 145 10.14 -3.46 -5.45
N THR A 146 11.09 -3.98 -4.70
CA THR A 146 10.83 -4.55 -3.37
C THR A 146 11.62 -3.80 -2.32
N ILE A 147 10.96 -3.48 -1.21
CA ILE A 147 11.60 -2.96 0.00
C ILE A 147 11.49 -4.02 1.09
N ASP A 148 12.62 -4.44 1.62
CA ASP A 148 12.69 -5.33 2.78
C ASP A 148 12.67 -4.52 4.07
N ASN A 149 11.56 -4.62 4.81
CA ASN A 149 11.35 -3.93 6.09
C ASN A 149 11.60 -4.84 7.30
N SER A 150 12.41 -5.89 7.13
CA SER A 150 12.77 -6.81 8.24
C SER A 150 13.81 -6.22 9.20
N GLY A 151 14.53 -5.21 8.78
CA GLY A 151 15.60 -4.58 9.53
C GLY A 151 15.21 -3.30 10.24
N THR A 152 16.16 -2.36 10.30
CA THR A 152 15.97 -1.06 10.95
C THR A 152 15.19 -0.08 10.07
N MET A 153 14.61 0.94 10.70
CA MET A 153 13.93 2.03 9.98
C MET A 153 14.91 2.77 9.05
N ALA A 154 16.16 2.96 9.48
CA ALA A 154 17.18 3.60 8.65
C ALA A 154 17.45 2.79 7.37
N ALA A 155 17.53 1.46 7.48
CA ALA A 155 17.72 0.58 6.32
C ALA A 155 16.52 0.65 5.36
N THR A 156 15.30 0.69 5.88
CA THR A 156 14.08 0.82 5.09
C THR A 156 14.03 2.16 4.35
N ARG A 157 14.35 3.25 5.02
CA ARG A 157 14.42 4.59 4.40
C ARG A 157 15.49 4.66 3.31
N ALA A 158 16.65 4.06 3.55
CA ALA A 158 17.72 4.03 2.55
C ALA A 158 17.28 3.30 1.26
N GLN A 159 16.55 2.20 1.38
CA GLN A 159 15.97 1.49 0.24
C GLN A 159 14.94 2.35 -0.50
N ALA A 160 14.05 3.02 0.22
CA ALA A 160 13.05 3.91 -0.37
C ALA A 160 13.71 5.06 -1.14
N MET A 161 14.72 5.68 -0.56
CA MET A 161 15.47 6.76 -1.21
C MET A 161 16.18 6.29 -2.49
N ALA A 162 16.79 5.12 -2.46
CA ALA A 162 17.47 4.55 -3.62
C ALA A 162 16.50 4.31 -4.80
N LEU A 163 15.24 3.98 -4.53
CA LEU A 163 14.22 3.80 -5.56
C LEU A 163 13.76 5.09 -6.23
N LEU A 164 13.83 6.22 -5.52
CA LEU A 164 13.47 7.52 -6.09
C LEU A 164 14.56 8.11 -6.98
N GLY A 165 15.79 7.61 -6.85
CA GLY A 165 16.96 8.15 -7.53
C GLY A 165 17.45 9.45 -6.88
N ASP A 166 18.64 9.85 -7.25
CA ASP A 166 19.20 11.16 -6.93
C ASP A 166 18.69 12.16 -7.99
N ASP A 167 17.53 12.72 -7.78
CA ASP A 167 17.05 13.88 -8.56
C ASP A 167 17.58 15.18 -7.97
#